data_ef48553b6d0aa651e350b17c2ca2dc1e
#
_entry.id   ef48553b6d0aa651e350b17c2ca2dc1e
#
_cell.length_a   1.000
_cell.length_b   1.000
_cell.length_c   1.000
_cell.angle_alpha   90.00
_cell.angle_beta   90.00
_cell.angle_gamma   90.00
#
_symmetry.space_group_name_H-M   'P 1'
#
loop_
_entity.id
_entity.type
_entity.pdbx_description
1 polymer ?
#
loop_
_entity_poly.entity_id
_entity_poly.type
_entity_poly.pdbx_seq_one_letter_code
_entity_poly.pdbx_strand_id
1 'polypeptide(L)'
;MKKITSLLIIALLLLSSCGSVPITGRKQILLVSDQEVLTSSLTQYSEYMKSAPVSSNASGKNMVTRVGKKIAAATEQYLKANGLSAELSNFSWEFNLVKDNQVNAFCMPGGKIVVYEGLLKLCSSDDELAVVVGHEVAHAVAKHSNERISQQLLTQYGA
;
A
#
# COMPACT_ATOMS: atom_id res chain seq x y z
N MET A 1 44.82 -0.20 -2.13
CA MET A 1 44.05 0.91 -1.58
C MET A 1 42.69 1.11 -2.33
N LYS A 2 42.68 1.29 -3.67
CA LYS A 2 41.41 1.52 -4.45
C LYS A 2 40.34 0.44 -4.28
N LYS A 3 40.71 -0.87 -4.19
CA LYS A 3 39.73 -1.98 -4.00
C LYS A 3 39.11 -1.97 -2.61
N ILE A 4 39.85 -1.61 -1.56
CA ILE A 4 39.32 -1.53 -0.20
C ILE A 4 38.37 -0.33 -0.06
N THR A 5 38.70 0.79 -0.69
CA THR A 5 37.83 1.98 -0.72
C THR A 5 36.51 1.68 -1.46
N SER A 6 36.55 0.95 -2.61
CA SER A 6 35.34 0.52 -3.30
C SER A 6 34.46 -0.42 -2.45
N LEU A 7 35.08 -1.38 -1.74
CA LEU A 7 34.33 -2.29 -0.85
C LEU A 7 33.67 -1.55 0.32
N LEU A 8 34.38 -0.57 0.90
CA LEU A 8 33.83 0.26 1.98
C LEU A 8 32.66 1.14 1.50
N ILE A 9 32.73 1.70 0.30
CA ILE A 9 31.65 2.50 -0.28
C ILE A 9 30.42 1.62 -0.55
N ILE A 10 30.61 0.42 -1.10
CA ILE A 10 29.51 -0.53 -1.33
C ILE A 10 28.87 -0.96 0.00
N ALA A 11 29.69 -1.25 1.02
CA ALA A 11 29.17 -1.59 2.35
C ALA A 11 28.39 -0.43 3.00
N LEU A 12 28.84 0.81 2.83
CA LEU A 12 28.14 2.00 3.33
C LEU A 12 26.78 2.21 2.61
N LEU A 13 26.72 1.98 1.31
CA LEU A 13 25.50 2.08 0.51
C LEU A 13 24.47 1.01 0.90
N LEU A 14 24.92 -0.20 1.24
CA LEU A 14 24.04 -1.28 1.71
C LEU A 14 23.45 -0.99 3.11
N LEU A 15 24.20 -0.28 3.97
CA LEU A 15 23.70 0.09 5.30
C LEU A 15 22.63 1.19 5.26
N SER A 16 22.60 2.02 4.23
CA SER A 16 21.61 3.10 4.08
C SER A 16 20.26 2.63 3.48
N SER A 17 20.18 1.40 2.95
CA SER A 17 18.94 0.88 2.34
C SER A 17 17.99 0.19 3.33
N CYS A 18 18.35 0.14 4.63
CA CYS A 18 17.50 -0.46 5.66
C CYS A 18 16.48 0.54 6.19
N GLY A 19 15.22 0.41 5.78
CA GLY A 19 14.09 1.11 6.38
C GLY A 19 13.51 0.37 7.59
N SER A 20 12.63 1.03 8.33
CA SER A 20 11.81 0.40 9.37
C SER A 20 10.34 0.50 9.00
N VAL A 21 9.60 -0.59 9.18
CA VAL A 21 8.13 -0.59 9.00
C VAL A 21 7.51 0.38 10.00
N PRO A 22 6.73 1.36 9.56
CA PRO A 22 6.20 2.42 10.43
C PRO A 22 5.43 1.94 11.66
N ILE A 23 4.71 0.81 11.54
CA ILE A 23 3.82 0.29 12.59
C ILE A 23 4.57 -0.65 13.55
N THR A 24 5.41 -1.52 13.00
CA THR A 24 6.00 -2.63 13.78
C THR A 24 7.47 -2.39 14.16
N GLY A 25 8.12 -1.40 13.57
CA GLY A 25 9.56 -1.17 13.71
C GLY A 25 10.43 -2.25 13.05
N ARG A 26 9.83 -3.27 12.40
CA ARG A 26 10.54 -4.35 11.72
C ARG A 26 11.47 -3.75 10.65
N LYS A 27 12.69 -4.24 10.58
CA LYS A 27 13.62 -3.86 9.53
C LYS A 27 13.20 -4.44 8.18
N GLN A 28 13.31 -3.63 7.14
CA GLN A 28 13.03 -4.03 5.75
C GLN A 28 14.05 -3.40 4.82
N ILE A 29 14.27 -4.06 3.68
CA ILE A 29 15.18 -3.57 2.65
C ILE A 29 14.33 -2.81 1.62
N LEU A 30 14.65 -1.54 1.41
CA LEU A 30 14.00 -0.65 0.45
C LEU A 30 15.04 -0.15 -0.54
N LEU A 31 15.11 -0.78 -1.72
CA LEU A 31 16.07 -0.44 -2.78
C LEU A 31 15.51 0.59 -3.76
N VAL A 32 14.19 0.77 -3.76
CA VAL A 32 13.49 1.71 -4.61
C VAL A 32 12.97 2.85 -3.74
N SER A 33 13.00 4.08 -4.23
CA SER A 33 12.47 5.21 -3.48
C SER A 33 10.94 5.12 -3.33
N ASP A 34 10.39 5.61 -2.21
CA ASP A 34 8.95 5.65 -1.99
C ASP A 34 8.23 6.47 -3.08
N GLN A 35 8.88 7.51 -3.59
CA GLN A 35 8.32 8.34 -4.65
C GLN A 35 8.19 7.59 -5.99
N GLU A 36 9.17 6.77 -6.34
CA GLU A 36 9.11 5.92 -7.54
C GLU A 36 8.01 4.87 -7.42
N VAL A 37 7.90 4.21 -6.26
CA VAL A 37 6.83 3.24 -6.01
C VAL A 37 5.46 3.91 -6.05
N LEU A 38 5.30 5.09 -5.45
CA LEU A 38 4.07 5.86 -5.47
C LEU A 38 3.67 6.25 -6.90
N THR A 39 4.59 6.81 -7.67
CA THR A 39 4.35 7.23 -9.06
C THR A 39 3.94 6.04 -9.93
N SER A 40 4.67 4.92 -9.83
CA SER A 40 4.35 3.69 -10.56
C SER A 40 2.97 3.14 -10.15
N SER A 41 2.67 3.15 -8.85
CA SER A 41 1.39 2.70 -8.31
C SER A 41 0.22 3.54 -8.84
N LEU A 42 0.34 4.86 -8.84
CA LEU A 42 -0.70 5.75 -9.35
C LEU A 42 -0.95 5.56 -10.84
N THR A 43 0.10 5.33 -11.62
CA THR A 43 -0.01 4.99 -13.05
C THR A 43 -0.74 3.67 -13.24
N GLN A 44 -0.33 2.61 -12.54
CA GLN A 44 -0.97 1.30 -12.61
C GLN A 44 -2.44 1.35 -12.17
N TYR A 45 -2.74 2.09 -11.10
CA TYR A 45 -4.11 2.29 -10.65
C TYR A 45 -4.96 3.00 -11.71
N SER A 46 -4.43 4.06 -12.32
CA SER A 46 -5.13 4.77 -13.40
C SER A 46 -5.44 3.85 -14.58
N GLU A 47 -4.47 3.05 -15.03
CA GLU A 47 -4.66 2.08 -16.11
C GLU A 47 -5.68 1.00 -15.72
N TYR A 48 -5.60 0.46 -14.50
CA TYR A 48 -6.57 -0.50 -13.99
C TYR A 48 -8.00 0.08 -14.02
N MET A 49 -8.20 1.29 -13.53
CA MET A 49 -9.53 1.92 -13.45
C MET A 49 -10.13 2.27 -14.80
N LYS A 50 -9.34 2.42 -15.88
CA LYS A 50 -9.85 2.61 -17.25
C LYS A 50 -10.62 1.39 -17.75
N SER A 51 -10.25 0.19 -17.33
CA SER A 51 -10.84 -1.07 -17.78
C SER A 51 -11.68 -1.76 -16.71
N ALA A 52 -11.54 -1.37 -15.46
CA ALA A 52 -12.26 -2.00 -14.35
C ALA A 52 -13.78 -1.76 -14.48
N PRO A 53 -14.60 -2.82 -14.38
CA PRO A 53 -16.04 -2.69 -14.43
C PRO A 53 -16.56 -2.10 -13.11
N VAL A 54 -16.61 -0.77 -13.02
CA VAL A 54 -17.11 -0.09 -11.82
C VAL A 54 -18.53 -0.57 -11.52
N SER A 55 -18.78 -0.96 -10.26
CA SER A 55 -20.06 -1.48 -9.83
C SER A 55 -21.19 -0.45 -9.95
N SER A 56 -22.38 -0.89 -10.31
CA SER A 56 -23.62 -0.11 -10.24
C SER A 56 -24.37 -0.29 -8.90
N ASN A 57 -23.87 -1.15 -7.99
CA ASN A 57 -24.46 -1.38 -6.67
C ASN A 57 -24.26 -0.16 -5.76
N ALA A 58 -25.25 0.71 -5.71
CA ALA A 58 -25.20 1.95 -4.92
C ALA A 58 -25.01 1.68 -3.41
N SER A 59 -25.69 0.67 -2.86
CA SER A 59 -25.57 0.29 -1.44
C SER A 59 -24.16 -0.17 -1.11
N GLY A 60 -23.58 -1.06 -1.94
CA GLY A 60 -22.23 -1.54 -1.78
C GLY A 60 -21.19 -0.41 -1.91
N LYS A 61 -21.36 0.48 -2.88
CA LYS A 61 -20.48 1.67 -3.03
C LYS A 61 -20.53 2.57 -1.80
N ASN A 62 -21.71 2.81 -1.25
CA ASN A 62 -21.87 3.61 -0.04
C ASN A 62 -21.19 2.94 1.16
N MET A 63 -21.31 1.62 1.31
CA MET A 63 -20.64 0.86 2.36
C MET A 63 -19.11 0.96 2.24
N VAL A 64 -18.56 0.69 1.06
CA VAL A 64 -17.11 0.77 0.79
C VAL A 64 -16.58 2.18 1.06
N THR A 65 -17.29 3.21 0.60
CA THR A 65 -16.90 4.61 0.83
C THR A 65 -16.96 4.99 2.31
N ARG A 66 -18.00 4.59 3.01
CA ARG A 66 -18.18 4.89 4.44
C ARG A 66 -17.11 4.23 5.29
N VAL A 67 -16.89 2.93 5.08
CA VAL A 67 -15.85 2.16 5.79
C VAL A 67 -14.46 2.68 5.42
N GLY A 68 -14.18 2.86 4.14
CA GLY A 68 -12.89 3.37 3.67
C GLY A 68 -12.55 4.73 4.27
N LYS A 69 -13.48 5.67 4.33
CA LYS A 69 -13.27 6.99 4.97
C LYS A 69 -12.93 6.88 6.45
N LYS A 70 -13.61 5.97 7.19
CA LYS A 70 -13.32 5.75 8.62
C LYS A 70 -11.90 5.18 8.81
N ILE A 71 -11.51 4.19 8.02
CA ILE A 71 -10.17 3.59 8.06
C ILE A 71 -9.11 4.63 7.67
N ALA A 72 -9.33 5.41 6.62
CA ALA A 72 -8.44 6.49 6.22
C ALA A 72 -8.21 7.50 7.35
N ALA A 73 -9.29 7.99 7.97
CA ALA A 73 -9.20 8.93 9.09
C ALA A 73 -8.44 8.34 10.29
N ALA A 74 -8.71 7.08 10.65
CA ALA A 74 -7.99 6.38 11.71
C ALA A 74 -6.50 6.21 11.39
N THR A 75 -6.17 5.88 10.14
CA THR A 75 -4.78 5.78 9.66
C THR A 75 -4.05 7.10 9.76
N GLU A 76 -4.67 8.19 9.29
CA GLU A 76 -4.07 9.53 9.39
C GLU A 76 -3.86 9.98 10.84
N GLN A 77 -4.83 9.70 11.71
CA GLN A 77 -4.70 9.99 13.14
C GLN A 77 -3.56 9.19 13.76
N TYR A 78 -3.44 7.90 13.43
CA TYR A 78 -2.35 7.05 13.88
C TYR A 78 -0.99 7.58 13.44
N LEU A 79 -0.83 7.93 12.16
CA LEU A 79 0.43 8.45 11.62
C LEU A 79 0.83 9.76 12.30
N LYS A 80 -0.13 10.68 12.53
CA LYS A 80 0.10 11.93 13.27
C LYS A 80 0.55 11.67 14.70
N ALA A 81 -0.13 10.78 15.42
CA ALA A 81 0.16 10.46 16.80
C ALA A 81 1.54 9.79 17.00
N ASN A 82 2.06 9.13 15.97
CA ASN A 82 3.35 8.45 16.01
C ASN A 82 4.50 9.21 15.32
N GLY A 83 4.34 10.52 15.07
CA GLY A 83 5.40 11.35 14.48
C GLY A 83 5.66 11.10 12.99
N LEU A 84 4.73 10.41 12.30
CA LEU A 84 4.83 10.04 10.90
C LEU A 84 4.02 10.97 9.99
N SER A 85 3.80 12.23 10.39
CA SER A 85 2.99 13.20 9.65
C SER A 85 3.48 13.44 8.23
N ALA A 86 4.78 13.30 7.96
CA ALA A 86 5.36 13.42 6.62
C ALA A 86 4.79 12.39 5.63
N GLU A 87 4.41 11.20 6.11
CA GLU A 87 3.83 10.14 5.28
C GLU A 87 2.44 10.51 4.75
N LEU A 88 1.74 11.45 5.39
CA LEU A 88 0.38 11.86 4.99
C LEU A 88 0.32 12.43 3.58
N SER A 89 1.37 13.10 3.13
CA SER A 89 1.47 13.67 1.79
C SER A 89 1.45 12.60 0.68
N ASN A 90 1.75 11.34 1.04
CA ASN A 90 1.75 10.22 0.12
C ASN A 90 0.34 9.65 -0.11
N PHE A 91 -0.66 10.03 0.68
CA PHE A 91 -2.01 9.50 0.60
C PHE A 91 -2.98 10.48 -0.07
N SER A 92 -3.65 10.00 -1.11
CA SER A 92 -4.79 10.63 -1.76
C SER A 92 -5.88 9.56 -1.91
N TRP A 93 -6.68 9.42 -0.85
CA TRP A 93 -7.63 8.31 -0.67
C TRP A 93 -8.69 8.25 -1.74
N GLU A 94 -8.85 7.06 -2.34
CA GLU A 94 -9.95 6.73 -3.23
C GLU A 94 -10.53 5.36 -2.87
N PHE A 95 -11.86 5.24 -3.00
CA PHE A 95 -12.62 4.07 -2.59
C PHE A 95 -13.51 3.61 -3.74
N ASN A 96 -13.21 2.45 -4.30
CA ASN A 96 -13.92 1.92 -5.46
C ASN A 96 -14.48 0.53 -5.18
N LEU A 97 -15.70 0.29 -5.67
CA LEU A 97 -16.29 -1.02 -5.77
C LEU A 97 -16.33 -1.43 -7.24
N VAL A 98 -15.77 -2.58 -7.56
CA VAL A 98 -15.78 -3.14 -8.91
C VAL A 98 -16.67 -4.38 -8.98
N LYS A 99 -17.30 -4.57 -10.15
CA LYS A 99 -18.17 -5.72 -10.42
C LYS A 99 -17.31 -6.92 -10.80
N ASP A 100 -16.86 -7.64 -9.78
CA ASP A 100 -16.12 -8.88 -9.91
C ASP A 100 -16.59 -9.87 -8.85
N ASN A 101 -16.71 -11.14 -9.20
CA ASN A 101 -17.16 -12.19 -8.29
C ASN A 101 -16.05 -12.78 -7.42
N GLN A 102 -14.80 -12.42 -7.66
CA GLN A 102 -13.68 -12.82 -6.82
C GLN A 102 -13.84 -12.22 -5.42
N VAL A 103 -13.46 -13.00 -4.41
CA VAL A 103 -13.39 -12.54 -3.02
C VAL A 103 -12.05 -11.83 -2.84
N ASN A 104 -12.03 -10.53 -3.11
CA ASN A 104 -10.79 -9.76 -3.10
C ASN A 104 -11.01 -8.29 -2.74
N ALA A 105 -9.97 -7.69 -2.16
CA ALA A 105 -9.79 -6.25 -2.02
C ALA A 105 -8.29 -5.96 -2.05
N PHE A 106 -7.91 -4.73 -2.34
CA PHE A 106 -6.53 -4.28 -2.23
C PHE A 106 -6.44 -2.77 -1.96
N CYS A 107 -5.34 -2.36 -1.36
CA CYS A 107 -4.95 -0.96 -1.24
C CYS A 107 -3.59 -0.75 -1.88
N MET A 108 -3.55 0.01 -2.96
CA MET A 108 -2.28 0.37 -3.59
C MET A 108 -1.64 1.56 -2.87
N PRO A 109 -0.29 1.70 -2.93
CA PRO A 109 0.40 2.90 -2.49
C PRO A 109 -0.30 4.17 -3.01
N GLY A 110 -0.44 5.16 -2.14
CA GLY A 110 -1.25 6.35 -2.44
C GLY A 110 -2.68 6.30 -1.88
N GLY A 111 -3.09 5.21 -1.21
CA GLY A 111 -4.41 5.07 -0.61
C GLY A 111 -5.52 4.76 -1.61
N LYS A 112 -5.20 4.06 -2.70
CA LYS A 112 -6.14 3.66 -3.74
C LYS A 112 -6.75 2.31 -3.39
N ILE A 113 -7.97 2.33 -2.83
CA ILE A 113 -8.68 1.16 -2.32
C ILE A 113 -9.69 0.68 -3.36
N VAL A 114 -9.60 -0.60 -3.69
CA VAL A 114 -10.55 -1.30 -4.55
C VAL A 114 -11.09 -2.52 -3.79
N VAL A 115 -12.40 -2.63 -3.78
CA VAL A 115 -13.15 -3.78 -3.23
C VAL A 115 -13.92 -4.44 -4.35
N TYR A 116 -13.95 -5.76 -4.38
CA TYR A 116 -14.72 -6.54 -5.35
C TYR A 116 -16.09 -6.90 -4.78
N GLU A 117 -17.12 -6.90 -5.62
CA GLU A 117 -18.48 -7.28 -5.18
C GLU A 117 -18.53 -8.68 -4.56
N GLY A 118 -17.66 -9.60 -5.02
CA GLY A 118 -17.56 -10.94 -4.45
C GLY A 118 -17.20 -10.93 -2.97
N LEU A 119 -16.37 -10.00 -2.50
CA LEU A 119 -16.04 -9.84 -1.09
C LEU A 119 -17.24 -9.35 -0.29
N LEU A 120 -18.04 -8.42 -0.83
CA LEU A 120 -19.22 -7.89 -0.11
C LEU A 120 -20.29 -8.95 0.14
N LYS A 121 -20.29 -10.04 -0.62
CA LYS A 121 -21.21 -11.17 -0.35
C LYS A 121 -20.86 -11.91 0.96
N LEU A 122 -19.61 -11.76 1.43
CA LEU A 122 -19.12 -12.36 2.67
C LEU A 122 -19.11 -11.36 3.83
N CYS A 123 -19.20 -10.06 3.55
CA CYS A 123 -19.22 -9.02 4.56
C CYS A 123 -20.67 -8.57 4.81
N SER A 124 -21.25 -8.98 5.92
CA SER A 124 -22.62 -8.64 6.32
C SER A 124 -22.73 -7.28 7.01
N SER A 125 -21.59 -6.71 7.45
CA SER A 125 -21.54 -5.48 8.23
C SER A 125 -20.34 -4.58 7.83
N ASP A 126 -20.44 -3.32 8.24
CA ASP A 126 -19.33 -2.36 8.12
C ASP A 126 -18.07 -2.85 8.85
N ASP A 127 -18.26 -3.51 10.00
CA ASP A 127 -17.15 -3.96 10.84
C ASP A 127 -16.37 -5.10 10.17
N GLU A 128 -17.07 -6.05 9.53
CA GLU A 128 -16.43 -7.14 8.77
C GLU A 128 -15.66 -6.59 7.57
N LEU A 129 -16.22 -5.63 6.84
CA LEU A 129 -15.52 -4.97 5.75
C LEU A 129 -14.33 -4.15 6.28
N ALA A 130 -14.47 -3.51 7.44
CA ALA A 130 -13.39 -2.71 8.04
C ALA A 130 -12.17 -3.55 8.41
N VAL A 131 -12.35 -4.80 8.84
CA VAL A 131 -11.22 -5.73 9.10
C VAL A 131 -10.41 -5.93 7.82
N VAL A 132 -11.08 -6.23 6.69
CA VAL A 132 -10.39 -6.47 5.42
C VAL A 132 -9.73 -5.19 4.89
N VAL A 133 -10.47 -4.09 4.82
CA VAL A 133 -9.95 -2.81 4.32
C VAL A 133 -8.80 -2.30 5.20
N GLY A 134 -8.92 -2.46 6.53
CA GLY A 134 -7.85 -2.10 7.47
C GLY A 134 -6.58 -2.91 7.26
N HIS A 135 -6.72 -4.21 6.97
CA HIS A 135 -5.59 -5.09 6.61
C HIS A 135 -4.89 -4.60 5.35
N GLU A 136 -5.64 -4.30 4.28
CA GLU A 136 -5.07 -3.80 3.03
C GLU A 136 -4.39 -2.43 3.18
N VAL A 137 -4.99 -1.53 3.96
CA VAL A 137 -4.39 -0.23 4.29
C VAL A 137 -3.10 -0.40 5.10
N ALA A 138 -3.07 -1.35 6.04
CA ALA A 138 -1.86 -1.64 6.80
C ALA A 138 -0.70 -2.10 5.90
N HIS A 139 -0.96 -2.88 4.84
CA HIS A 139 0.04 -3.23 3.84
C HIS A 139 0.61 -2.00 3.13
N ALA A 140 -0.22 -1.04 2.76
CA ALA A 140 0.22 0.19 2.11
C ALA A 140 1.06 1.06 3.06
N VAL A 141 0.63 1.24 4.31
CA VAL A 141 1.36 1.99 5.35
C VAL A 141 2.70 1.33 5.68
N ALA A 142 2.74 0.00 5.75
CA ALA A 142 3.96 -0.77 6.00
C ALA A 142 4.93 -0.82 4.81
N LYS A 143 4.57 -0.22 3.66
CA LYS A 143 5.38 -0.18 2.44
C LYS A 143 5.72 -1.57 1.87
N HIS A 144 4.84 -2.56 2.07
CA HIS A 144 5.07 -3.94 1.61
C HIS A 144 5.25 -4.05 0.10
N SER A 145 4.66 -3.15 -0.71
CA SER A 145 4.90 -3.10 -2.15
C SER A 145 6.35 -2.76 -2.47
N ASN A 146 6.94 -1.75 -1.79
CA ASN A 146 8.34 -1.37 -1.95
C ASN A 146 9.26 -2.51 -1.51
N GLU A 147 9.00 -3.11 -0.35
CA GLU A 147 9.77 -4.25 0.15
C GLU A 147 9.76 -5.42 -0.85
N ARG A 148 8.58 -5.78 -1.40
CA ARG A 148 8.46 -6.85 -2.39
C ARG A 148 9.22 -6.56 -3.67
N ILE A 149 9.15 -5.33 -4.20
CA ILE A 149 9.91 -4.91 -5.39
C ILE A 149 11.40 -5.02 -5.09
N SER A 150 11.85 -4.56 -3.92
CA SER A 150 13.25 -4.62 -3.51
C SER A 150 13.76 -6.06 -3.40
N GLN A 151 12.95 -6.97 -2.83
CA GLN A 151 13.27 -8.40 -2.76
C GLN A 151 13.35 -9.04 -4.16
N GLN A 152 12.45 -8.68 -5.07
CA GLN A 152 12.50 -9.17 -6.45
C GLN A 152 13.77 -8.71 -7.17
N LEU A 153 14.17 -7.45 -7.00
CA LEU A 153 15.43 -6.94 -7.55
C LEU A 153 16.64 -7.67 -7.00
N LEU A 154 16.67 -7.95 -5.68
CA LEU A 154 17.74 -8.75 -5.08
C LEU A 154 17.79 -10.15 -5.66
N THR A 155 16.65 -10.80 -5.83
CA THR A 155 16.58 -12.15 -6.39
C THR A 155 17.01 -12.18 -7.87
N GLN A 156 16.69 -11.14 -8.62
CA GLN A 156 16.99 -11.08 -10.05
C GLN A 156 18.43 -10.70 -10.34
N TYR A 157 19.03 -9.83 -9.51
CA TYR A 157 20.35 -9.25 -9.79
C TYR A 157 21.40 -9.54 -8.71
N GLY A 158 21.02 -10.10 -7.58
CA GLY A 158 21.88 -10.33 -6.42
C GLY A 158 22.29 -11.79 -6.20
N ALA A 159 21.89 -12.70 -7.07
CA ALA A 159 22.24 -14.11 -7.02
C ALA A 159 23.44 -14.45 -7.90
#